data_726269ee64dc94504807798643fcb939
#
_entry.id   726269ee64dc94504807798643fcb939
#
_cell.length_a   1.000
_cell.length_b   1.000
_cell.length_c   1.000
_cell.angle_alpha   90.00
_cell.angle_beta   90.00
_cell.angle_gamma   90.00
#
_symmetry.space_group_name_H-M   'P 1'
#
loop_
_entity.id
_entity.type
_entity.pdbx_description
1 polymer ?
#
loop_
_entity_poly.entity_id
_entity_poly.type
_entity_poly.pdbx_seq_one_letter_code
_entity_poly.pdbx_strand_id
1 'polypeptide(L)'
;MLKYRNIVCLLFISAAFQLTAQQNTVPQHPDSIKVVSLPDTVTGEKTFKPDPKKAVIYSAILPGLGQIYNRKYWKLPILYGGFVGLSYAITWNNSHYQDYFDAQRTLLDDDPANDHVWAKMLPYGMDPATADKNWFSGVLKDRKNYFRYYRDFSIILTVALYGLGVVDAYVDAQLFEFDVSPDL
;
A
#
# COMPACT_ATOMS: atom_id res chain seq x y z
N MET A 1 -16.54 6.44 19.09
CA MET A 1 -15.50 6.97 18.14
C MET A 1 -15.34 6.15 16.85
N LEU A 2 -16.32 5.34 16.44
CA LEU A 2 -16.23 4.45 15.24
C LEU A 2 -16.72 5.06 13.92
N LYS A 3 -17.37 6.24 13.93
CA LYS A 3 -18.03 6.79 12.73
C LYS A 3 -17.12 7.49 11.72
N TYR A 4 -15.96 7.98 12.13
CA TYR A 4 -15.08 8.75 11.22
C TYR A 4 -14.07 7.88 10.44
N ARG A 5 -13.79 6.66 10.91
CA ARG A 5 -12.83 5.74 10.28
C ARG A 5 -13.29 5.21 8.90
N ASN A 6 -14.62 5.08 8.72
CA ASN A 6 -15.18 4.60 7.45
C ASN A 6 -15.36 5.70 6.40
N ILE A 7 -15.39 6.97 6.80
CA ILE A 7 -15.55 8.11 5.88
C ILE A 7 -14.25 8.44 5.17
N VAL A 8 -13.11 8.29 5.84
CA VAL A 8 -11.79 8.54 5.23
C VAL A 8 -11.46 7.52 4.14
N CYS A 9 -11.85 6.24 4.32
CA CYS A 9 -11.68 5.22 3.27
C CYS A 9 -12.54 5.46 2.02
N LEU A 10 -13.74 6.04 2.15
CA LEU A 10 -14.63 6.29 1.02
C LEU A 10 -14.20 7.51 0.18
N LEU A 11 -13.52 8.49 0.77
CA LEU A 11 -13.03 9.67 0.04
C LEU A 11 -11.83 9.37 -0.87
N PHE A 12 -11.04 8.34 -0.57
CA PHE A 12 -9.92 7.93 -1.44
C PHE A 12 -10.36 7.12 -2.67
N ILE A 13 -11.53 6.50 -2.65
CA ILE A 13 -12.05 5.67 -3.75
C ILE A 13 -12.74 6.52 -4.83
N SER A 14 -13.27 7.70 -4.49
CA SER A 14 -14.02 8.54 -5.43
C SER A 14 -13.16 9.41 -6.36
N ALA A 15 -11.87 9.56 -6.10
CA ALA A 15 -10.96 10.39 -6.90
C ALA A 15 -10.36 9.68 -8.14
N ALA A 16 -10.60 8.38 -8.32
CA ALA A 16 -9.94 7.57 -9.36
C ALA A 16 -10.76 7.36 -10.65
N PHE A 17 -11.97 7.93 -10.78
CA PHE A 17 -12.85 7.62 -11.92
C PHE A 17 -13.33 8.86 -12.68
N GLN A 18 -12.40 9.61 -13.28
CA GLN A 18 -12.69 10.60 -14.31
C GLN A 18 -11.70 10.44 -15.48
N LEU A 19 -11.76 9.33 -16.19
CA LEU A 19 -11.18 9.22 -17.53
C LEU A 19 -12.26 9.59 -18.55
N THR A 20 -12.32 10.85 -18.94
CA THR A 20 -13.04 11.29 -20.12
C THR A 20 -12.30 10.85 -21.37
N ALA A 21 -12.89 9.92 -22.11
CA ALA A 21 -12.45 9.55 -23.45
C ALA A 21 -12.65 10.75 -24.38
N GLN A 22 -11.56 11.40 -24.84
CA GLN A 22 -11.60 12.31 -25.98
C GLN A 22 -11.61 11.50 -27.27
N GLN A 23 -12.74 11.48 -27.96
CA GLN A 23 -12.86 11.02 -29.33
C GLN A 23 -12.19 12.05 -30.26
N ASN A 24 -11.06 11.68 -30.84
CA ASN A 24 -10.47 12.43 -31.94
C ASN A 24 -11.25 12.09 -33.23
N THR A 25 -12.11 12.99 -33.66
CA THR A 25 -12.67 13.01 -35.02
C THR A 25 -11.59 13.44 -35.98
N VAL A 26 -11.21 12.54 -36.87
CA VAL A 26 -10.32 12.80 -38.00
C VAL A 26 -11.11 13.54 -39.09
N PRO A 27 -10.71 14.74 -39.53
CA PRO A 27 -11.28 15.34 -40.74
C PRO A 27 -10.62 14.73 -41.97
N GLN A 28 -11.43 14.08 -42.80
CA GLN A 28 -11.05 13.77 -44.18
C GLN A 28 -10.92 15.05 -45.00
N HIS A 29 -9.79 15.23 -45.65
CA HIS A 29 -9.63 16.24 -46.70
C HIS A 29 -9.08 15.60 -47.98
N PRO A 30 -9.69 15.89 -49.15
CA PRO A 30 -9.21 15.36 -50.41
C PRO A 30 -8.19 16.25 -51.08
N ASP A 31 -7.24 15.59 -51.73
CA ASP A 31 -6.41 16.01 -52.87
C ASP A 31 -5.84 17.43 -52.97
N SER A 32 -4.52 17.49 -52.84
CA SER A 32 -3.66 18.16 -53.84
C SER A 32 -2.19 17.95 -53.44
N ILE A 33 -1.48 17.18 -54.27
CA ILE A 33 -0.04 17.00 -54.19
C ILE A 33 0.63 18.28 -54.68
N LYS A 34 1.17 19.05 -53.76
CA LYS A 34 2.25 19.99 -54.02
C LYS A 34 3.50 19.50 -53.31
N VAL A 35 4.43 18.96 -54.10
CA VAL A 35 5.80 18.70 -53.64
C VAL A 35 6.46 20.04 -53.42
N VAL A 36 6.40 20.52 -52.18
CA VAL A 36 7.24 21.60 -51.68
C VAL A 36 8.37 20.93 -50.95
N SER A 37 9.60 21.03 -51.45
CA SER A 37 10.80 20.71 -50.73
C SER A 37 10.90 21.60 -49.49
N LEU A 38 10.49 21.01 -48.34
CA LEU A 38 10.65 21.63 -47.03
C LEU A 38 12.14 21.54 -46.66
N PRO A 39 12.72 22.62 -46.09
CA PRO A 39 14.02 22.53 -45.49
C PRO A 39 13.94 21.54 -44.30
N ASP A 40 14.95 20.67 -44.19
CA ASP A 40 15.16 19.74 -43.09
C ASP A 40 15.32 20.50 -41.76
N THR A 41 14.21 21.03 -41.25
CA THR A 41 14.15 21.38 -39.84
C THR A 41 13.72 20.10 -39.11
N VAL A 42 14.70 19.22 -38.91
CA VAL A 42 14.54 18.14 -37.90
C VAL A 42 14.40 18.85 -36.57
N THR A 43 13.18 19.23 -36.25
CA THR A 43 12.78 19.53 -34.88
C THR A 43 12.94 18.21 -34.14
N GLY A 44 14.12 18.02 -33.55
CA GLY A 44 14.41 16.88 -32.69
C GLY A 44 13.34 16.85 -31.59
N GLU A 45 12.31 16.06 -31.80
CA GLU A 45 11.39 15.69 -30.72
C GLU A 45 12.27 15.14 -29.60
N LYS A 46 12.44 15.93 -28.53
CA LYS A 46 13.14 15.47 -27.34
C LYS A 46 12.32 14.31 -26.76
N THR A 47 12.65 13.10 -27.20
CA THR A 47 12.08 11.87 -26.63
C THR A 47 12.35 11.92 -25.13
N PHE A 48 11.28 11.87 -24.35
CA PHE A 48 11.37 11.87 -22.89
C PHE A 48 12.21 10.66 -22.43
N LYS A 49 13.38 10.94 -21.81
CA LYS A 49 14.27 9.93 -21.23
C LYS A 49 14.30 10.11 -19.72
N PRO A 50 13.77 9.16 -18.93
CA PRO A 50 13.82 9.27 -17.47
C PRO A 50 15.26 9.10 -16.96
N ASP A 51 15.65 9.95 -16.01
CA ASP A 51 16.93 9.87 -15.31
C ASP A 51 16.79 8.90 -14.13
N PRO A 52 17.56 7.80 -14.07
CA PRO A 52 17.47 6.81 -13.00
C PRO A 52 17.71 7.40 -11.60
N LYS A 53 18.61 8.38 -11.46
CA LYS A 53 18.85 9.04 -10.18
C LYS A 53 17.63 9.83 -9.70
N LYS A 54 16.93 10.53 -10.60
CA LYS A 54 15.70 11.24 -10.27
C LYS A 54 14.56 10.28 -9.92
N ALA A 55 14.43 9.16 -10.65
CA ALA A 55 13.44 8.13 -10.36
C ALA A 55 13.60 7.58 -8.93
N VAL A 56 14.84 7.29 -8.49
CA VAL A 56 15.15 6.85 -7.12
C VAL A 56 14.77 7.91 -6.09
N ILE A 57 15.20 9.16 -6.30
CA ILE A 57 14.93 10.26 -5.36
C ILE A 57 13.42 10.47 -5.20
N TYR A 58 12.67 10.49 -6.30
CA TYR A 58 11.21 10.64 -6.25
C TYR A 58 10.54 9.48 -5.53
N SER A 59 10.97 8.24 -5.80
CA SER A 59 10.45 7.05 -5.09
C SER A 59 10.81 7.04 -3.61
N ALA A 60 11.98 7.63 -3.24
CA ALA A 60 12.42 7.73 -1.86
C ALA A 60 11.69 8.85 -1.07
N ILE A 61 11.13 9.86 -1.74
CA ILE A 61 10.32 10.90 -1.10
C ILE A 61 8.90 10.41 -0.86
N LEU A 62 8.29 9.81 -1.89
CA LEU A 62 6.94 9.27 -1.81
C LEU A 62 6.87 7.97 -2.63
N PRO A 63 6.40 6.86 -2.03
CA PRO A 63 6.25 5.61 -2.75
C PRO A 63 5.30 5.79 -3.95
N GLY A 64 5.75 5.40 -5.13
CA GLY A 64 4.98 5.56 -6.36
C GLY A 64 5.36 6.75 -7.25
N LEU A 65 6.01 7.80 -6.72
CA LEU A 65 6.41 8.95 -7.54
C LEU A 65 7.43 8.59 -8.65
N GLY A 66 8.31 7.63 -8.39
CA GLY A 66 9.25 7.16 -9.42
C GLY A 66 8.53 6.44 -10.57
N GLN A 67 7.51 5.64 -10.27
CA GLN A 67 6.68 4.99 -11.28
C GLN A 67 5.88 6.02 -12.10
N ILE A 68 5.39 7.10 -11.46
CA ILE A 68 4.75 8.22 -12.15
C ILE A 68 5.76 8.94 -13.06
N TYR A 69 6.96 9.21 -12.56
CA TYR A 69 8.03 9.84 -13.33
C TYR A 69 8.42 9.01 -14.55
N ASN A 70 8.50 7.69 -14.41
CA ASN A 70 8.79 6.73 -15.49
C ASN A 70 7.59 6.45 -16.41
N ARG A 71 6.41 7.08 -16.16
CA ARG A 71 5.15 6.87 -16.91
C ARG A 71 4.60 5.44 -16.85
N LYS A 72 5.00 4.64 -15.85
CA LYS A 72 4.54 3.25 -15.63
C LYS A 72 3.35 3.23 -14.63
N TYR A 73 2.29 3.97 -14.95
CA TYR A 73 1.12 4.18 -14.06
C TYR A 73 0.38 2.90 -13.67
N TRP A 74 0.43 1.86 -14.50
CA TRP A 74 -0.24 0.59 -14.23
C TRP A 74 0.32 -0.14 -13.00
N LYS A 75 1.55 0.18 -12.56
CA LYS A 75 2.17 -0.38 -11.35
C LYS A 75 1.63 0.25 -10.06
N LEU A 76 1.07 1.46 -10.13
CA LEU A 76 0.57 2.19 -8.96
C LEU A 76 -0.54 1.44 -8.21
N PRO A 77 -1.58 0.89 -8.88
CA PRO A 77 -2.61 0.13 -8.19
C PRO A 77 -2.07 -1.08 -7.42
N ILE A 78 -1.04 -1.76 -7.95
CA ILE A 78 -0.40 -2.91 -7.32
C ILE A 78 0.37 -2.45 -6.07
N LEU A 79 1.17 -1.39 -6.18
CA LEU A 79 1.96 -0.84 -5.09
C LEU A 79 1.07 -0.35 -3.94
N TYR A 80 0.07 0.48 -4.26
CA TYR A 80 -0.84 1.02 -3.25
C TYR A 80 -1.78 -0.04 -2.68
N GLY A 81 -2.21 -1.02 -3.48
CA GLY A 81 -2.96 -2.19 -3.01
C GLY A 81 -2.17 -2.98 -1.97
N GLY A 82 -0.87 -3.17 -2.20
CA GLY A 82 0.04 -3.77 -1.23
C GLY A 82 0.12 -2.97 0.09
N PHE A 83 0.29 -1.64 0.01
CA PHE A 83 0.32 -0.79 1.20
C PHE A 83 -1.00 -0.80 1.97
N VAL A 84 -2.14 -0.77 1.29
CA VAL A 84 -3.47 -0.86 1.93
C VAL A 84 -3.64 -2.20 2.64
N GLY A 85 -3.29 -3.31 1.98
CA GLY A 85 -3.36 -4.65 2.57
C GLY A 85 -2.47 -4.80 3.81
N LEU A 86 -1.22 -4.32 3.74
CA LEU A 86 -0.30 -4.36 4.87
C LEU A 86 -0.74 -3.43 6.02
N SER A 87 -1.25 -2.24 5.70
CA SER A 87 -1.80 -1.32 6.72
C SER A 87 -2.99 -1.94 7.44
N TYR A 88 -3.87 -2.64 6.71
CA TYR A 88 -4.96 -3.40 7.31
C TYR A 88 -4.43 -4.51 8.22
N ALA A 89 -3.45 -5.31 7.76
CA ALA A 89 -2.85 -6.38 8.54
C ALA A 89 -2.19 -5.85 9.83
N ILE A 90 -1.46 -4.74 9.77
CA ILE A 90 -0.85 -4.08 10.94
C ILE A 90 -1.94 -3.65 11.93
N THR A 91 -2.99 -2.97 11.45
CA THR A 91 -4.06 -2.47 12.31
C THR A 91 -4.85 -3.60 12.96
N TRP A 92 -5.17 -4.64 12.18
CA TRP A 92 -5.88 -5.82 12.65
C TRP A 92 -5.09 -6.56 13.75
N ASN A 93 -3.84 -6.87 13.49
CA ASN A 93 -3.00 -7.58 14.45
C ASN A 93 -2.72 -6.72 15.69
N ASN A 94 -2.54 -5.40 15.52
CA ASN A 94 -2.34 -4.50 16.65
C ASN A 94 -3.59 -4.39 17.53
N SER A 95 -4.79 -4.35 16.96
CA SER A 95 -6.03 -4.33 17.73
C SER A 95 -6.14 -5.58 18.62
N HIS A 96 -5.95 -6.77 18.04
CA HIS A 96 -5.99 -8.01 18.81
C HIS A 96 -4.85 -8.12 19.83
N TYR A 97 -3.65 -7.62 19.50
CA TYR A 97 -2.55 -7.55 20.46
C TYR A 97 -2.96 -6.72 21.69
N GLN A 98 -3.59 -5.56 21.50
CA GLN A 98 -4.05 -4.72 22.62
C GLN A 98 -5.13 -5.42 23.43
N ASP A 99 -6.11 -6.05 22.77
CA ASP A 99 -7.16 -6.78 23.46
C ASP A 99 -6.60 -7.86 24.40
N TYR A 100 -5.65 -8.68 23.90
CA TYR A 100 -5.01 -9.72 24.71
C TYR A 100 -4.03 -9.15 25.77
N PHE A 101 -3.40 -8.01 25.48
CA PHE A 101 -2.55 -7.31 26.44
C PHE A 101 -3.37 -6.79 27.62
N ASP A 102 -4.49 -6.13 27.34
CA ASP A 102 -5.38 -5.59 28.38
C ASP A 102 -6.02 -6.71 29.20
N ALA A 103 -6.45 -7.79 28.55
CA ALA A 103 -6.97 -8.96 29.26
C ALA A 103 -5.91 -9.60 30.18
N GLN A 104 -4.67 -9.75 29.73
CA GLN A 104 -3.61 -10.28 30.57
C GLN A 104 -3.28 -9.37 31.75
N ARG A 105 -3.27 -8.05 31.51
CA ARG A 105 -3.01 -7.05 32.53
C ARG A 105 -4.09 -7.09 33.62
N THR A 106 -5.38 -7.08 33.22
CA THR A 106 -6.52 -7.10 34.17
C THR A 106 -6.67 -8.44 34.89
N LEU A 107 -6.18 -9.55 34.32
CA LEU A 107 -6.13 -10.83 35.02
C LEU A 107 -5.11 -10.84 36.16
N LEU A 108 -4.06 -10.02 36.07
CA LEU A 108 -2.91 -10.00 36.98
C LEU A 108 -2.95 -8.87 38.02
N ASP A 109 -3.88 -7.90 37.92
CA ASP A 109 -3.89 -6.71 38.76
C ASP A 109 -4.73 -6.84 40.07
N ASP A 110 -5.38 -8.00 40.26
CA ASP A 110 -6.23 -8.32 41.44
C ASP A 110 -7.37 -7.30 41.71
N ASP A 111 -7.76 -6.49 40.71
CA ASP A 111 -8.88 -5.54 40.82
C ASP A 111 -10.17 -6.16 40.27
N PRO A 112 -11.15 -6.51 41.15
CA PRO A 112 -12.40 -7.14 40.71
C PRO A 112 -13.25 -6.24 39.79
N ALA A 113 -13.04 -4.91 39.81
CA ALA A 113 -13.85 -3.98 39.00
C ALA A 113 -13.62 -4.14 37.51
N ASN A 114 -12.46 -4.64 37.09
CA ASN A 114 -12.09 -4.80 35.68
C ASN A 114 -12.02 -6.27 35.21
N ASP A 115 -12.34 -7.24 36.07
CA ASP A 115 -12.32 -8.68 35.76
C ASP A 115 -13.16 -9.03 34.51
N HIS A 116 -14.16 -8.21 34.18
CA HIS A 116 -14.97 -8.39 32.99
C HIS A 116 -14.17 -8.32 31.68
N VAL A 117 -12.96 -7.75 31.66
CA VAL A 117 -12.13 -7.61 30.46
C VAL A 117 -11.54 -8.95 30.04
N TRP A 118 -10.89 -9.65 30.99
CA TRP A 118 -10.34 -10.98 30.71
C TRP A 118 -11.39 -12.08 30.66
N ALA A 119 -12.47 -11.94 31.47
CA ALA A 119 -13.56 -12.91 31.50
C ALA A 119 -14.25 -13.09 30.11
N LYS A 120 -14.33 -12.04 29.31
CA LYS A 120 -14.85 -12.09 27.93
C LYS A 120 -14.03 -12.97 26.99
N MET A 121 -12.77 -13.22 27.33
CA MET A 121 -11.84 -14.02 26.49
C MET A 121 -11.76 -15.47 26.93
N LEU A 122 -12.46 -15.86 27.99
CA LEU A 122 -12.54 -17.24 28.41
C LEU A 122 -13.22 -18.11 27.34
N PRO A 123 -12.78 -19.36 27.18
CA PRO A 123 -13.49 -20.33 26.36
C PRO A 123 -14.98 -20.51 26.79
N TYR A 124 -15.82 -20.75 25.79
CA TYR A 124 -17.25 -20.97 26.05
C TYR A 124 -17.49 -22.08 27.08
N GLY A 125 -18.31 -21.78 28.08
CA GLY A 125 -18.65 -22.73 29.15
C GLY A 125 -17.71 -22.75 30.36
N MET A 126 -16.68 -21.91 30.39
CA MET A 126 -15.81 -21.77 31.57
C MET A 126 -16.24 -20.59 32.43
N ASP A 127 -16.42 -20.87 33.73
CA ASP A 127 -16.82 -19.83 34.71
C ASP A 127 -15.59 -19.07 35.19
N PRO A 128 -15.59 -17.72 35.10
CA PRO A 128 -14.51 -16.89 35.62
C PRO A 128 -14.15 -17.15 37.10
N ALA A 129 -15.14 -17.52 37.92
CA ALA A 129 -14.93 -17.78 39.33
C ALA A 129 -14.12 -19.07 39.62
N THR A 130 -14.16 -20.03 38.71
CA THR A 130 -13.49 -21.33 38.85
C THR A 130 -12.29 -21.50 37.89
N ALA A 131 -12.03 -20.53 37.02
CA ALA A 131 -10.97 -20.60 36.04
C ALA A 131 -9.57 -20.53 36.69
N ASP A 132 -8.67 -21.41 36.27
CA ASP A 132 -7.27 -21.35 36.68
C ASP A 132 -6.61 -20.12 36.01
N LYS A 133 -6.42 -19.05 36.82
CA LYS A 133 -5.82 -17.80 36.36
C LYS A 133 -4.40 -17.99 35.83
N ASN A 134 -3.60 -18.94 36.39
CA ASN A 134 -2.23 -19.18 35.95
C ASN A 134 -2.19 -19.80 34.56
N TRP A 135 -3.01 -20.83 34.34
CA TRP A 135 -3.14 -21.44 33.03
C TRP A 135 -3.62 -20.43 31.99
N PHE A 136 -4.66 -19.64 32.34
CA PHE A 136 -5.27 -18.69 31.43
C PHE A 136 -4.33 -17.52 31.09
N SER A 137 -3.52 -17.07 32.08
CA SER A 137 -2.45 -16.08 31.83
C SER A 137 -1.44 -16.56 30.77
N GLY A 138 -1.09 -17.86 30.79
CA GLY A 138 -0.29 -18.48 29.75
C GLY A 138 -0.92 -18.40 28.37
N VAL A 139 -2.21 -18.75 28.27
CA VAL A 139 -2.98 -18.68 27.01
C VAL A 139 -3.04 -17.26 26.47
N LEU A 140 -3.33 -16.27 27.33
CA LEU A 140 -3.39 -14.86 26.93
C LEU A 140 -2.01 -14.35 26.45
N LYS A 141 -0.93 -14.76 27.13
CA LYS A 141 0.44 -14.43 26.76
C LYS A 141 0.78 -14.99 25.37
N ASP A 142 0.44 -16.22 25.09
CA ASP A 142 0.73 -16.87 23.80
C ASP A 142 -0.04 -16.20 22.67
N ARG A 143 -1.34 -15.89 22.88
CA ARG A 143 -2.17 -15.18 21.91
C ARG A 143 -1.65 -13.76 21.66
N LYS A 144 -1.27 -13.02 22.72
CA LYS A 144 -0.67 -11.70 22.62
C LYS A 144 0.62 -11.74 21.79
N ASN A 145 1.51 -12.70 22.06
CA ASN A 145 2.77 -12.85 21.34
C ASN A 145 2.55 -13.23 19.86
N TYR A 146 1.55 -14.06 19.56
CA TYR A 146 1.16 -14.40 18.20
C TYR A 146 0.78 -13.16 17.39
N PHE A 147 -0.15 -12.32 17.89
CA PHE A 147 -0.57 -11.10 17.18
C PHE A 147 0.55 -10.05 17.10
N ARG A 148 1.39 -9.95 18.14
CA ARG A 148 2.58 -9.12 18.11
C ARG A 148 3.51 -9.52 16.97
N TYR A 149 3.80 -10.82 16.84
CA TYR A 149 4.67 -11.33 15.78
C TYR A 149 4.15 -10.97 14.39
N TYR A 150 2.88 -11.20 14.10
CA TYR A 150 2.31 -10.89 12.78
C TYR A 150 2.21 -9.39 12.51
N ARG A 151 1.96 -8.57 13.52
CA ARG A 151 2.04 -7.12 13.40
C ARG A 151 3.44 -6.68 13.01
N ASP A 152 4.45 -7.10 13.75
CA ASP A 152 5.85 -6.72 13.55
C ASP A 152 6.35 -7.25 12.17
N PHE A 153 5.96 -8.46 11.79
CA PHE A 153 6.23 -9.02 10.47
C PHE A 153 5.59 -8.19 9.34
N SER A 154 4.34 -7.74 9.50
CA SER A 154 3.67 -6.88 8.53
C SER A 154 4.36 -5.52 8.39
N ILE A 155 4.92 -4.97 9.47
CA ILE A 155 5.74 -3.74 9.43
C ILE A 155 7.00 -3.97 8.58
N ILE A 156 7.70 -5.08 8.80
CA ILE A 156 8.90 -5.45 8.01
C ILE A 156 8.54 -5.59 6.53
N LEU A 157 7.43 -6.26 6.21
CA LEU A 157 6.96 -6.38 4.82
C LEU A 157 6.61 -5.03 4.19
N THR A 158 6.10 -4.07 4.97
CA THR A 158 5.81 -2.71 4.47
C THR A 158 7.10 -2.00 4.07
N VAL A 159 8.16 -2.10 4.90
CA VAL A 159 9.48 -1.54 4.58
C VAL A 159 10.09 -2.22 3.36
N ALA A 160 9.96 -3.55 3.26
CA ALA A 160 10.43 -4.31 2.11
C ALA A 160 9.70 -3.91 0.82
N LEU A 161 8.37 -3.79 0.86
CA LEU A 161 7.57 -3.34 -0.29
C LEU A 161 7.98 -1.93 -0.74
N TYR A 162 8.23 -1.03 0.21
CA TYR A 162 8.73 0.31 -0.09
C TYR A 162 10.09 0.25 -0.79
N GLY A 163 11.04 -0.50 -0.26
CA GLY A 163 12.37 -0.67 -0.85
C GLY A 163 12.33 -1.28 -2.25
N LEU A 164 11.48 -2.29 -2.45
CA LEU A 164 11.26 -2.88 -3.78
C LEU A 164 10.69 -1.86 -4.77
N GLY A 165 9.77 -0.99 -4.33
CA GLY A 165 9.23 0.09 -5.16
C GLY A 165 10.30 1.10 -5.63
N VAL A 166 11.28 1.41 -4.76
CA VAL A 166 12.41 2.28 -5.13
C VAL A 166 13.32 1.59 -6.16
N VAL A 167 13.66 0.32 -5.94
CA VAL A 167 14.48 -0.47 -6.87
C VAL A 167 13.78 -0.64 -8.21
N ASP A 168 12.48 -0.94 -8.22
CA ASP A 168 11.68 -1.06 -9.43
C ASP A 168 11.69 0.23 -10.26
N ALA A 169 11.53 1.39 -9.62
CA ALA A 169 11.59 2.67 -10.32
C ALA A 169 12.98 2.96 -10.92
N TYR A 170 14.06 2.54 -10.26
CA TYR A 170 15.41 2.64 -10.79
C TYR A 170 15.59 1.76 -12.02
N VAL A 171 15.18 0.50 -11.94
CA VAL A 171 15.31 -0.48 -13.03
C VAL A 171 14.47 -0.04 -14.24
N ASP A 172 13.25 0.43 -14.03
CA ASP A 172 12.40 0.94 -15.12
C ASP A 172 13.05 2.12 -15.86
N ALA A 173 13.69 3.03 -15.12
CA ALA A 173 14.38 4.18 -15.74
C ALA A 173 15.62 3.75 -16.52
N GLN A 174 16.36 2.74 -16.04
CA GLN A 174 17.50 2.16 -16.74
C GLN A 174 17.09 1.41 -18.02
N LEU A 175 16.01 0.65 -17.95
CA LEU A 175 15.53 -0.17 -19.07
C LEU A 175 14.75 0.64 -20.12
N PHE A 176 14.39 1.89 -19.81
CA PHE A 176 13.62 2.72 -20.73
C PHE A 176 14.29 2.91 -22.10
N GLU A 177 15.63 2.91 -22.13
CA GLU A 177 16.43 3.07 -23.33
C GLU A 177 16.34 1.85 -24.26
N PHE A 178 16.10 0.66 -23.70
CA PHE A 178 15.97 -0.59 -24.47
C PHE A 178 14.57 -0.79 -25.05
N ASP A 179 13.55 -0.14 -24.47
CA ASP A 179 12.13 -0.30 -24.85
C ASP A 179 11.74 0.63 -26.04
N VAL A 180 12.61 1.57 -26.43
CA VAL A 180 12.33 2.62 -27.44
C VAL A 180 12.98 2.33 -28.80
N SER A 181 13.59 1.17 -29.00
CA SER A 181 14.19 0.81 -30.30
C SER A 181 13.19 -0.01 -31.14
N PRO A 182 12.39 0.63 -32.02
CA PRO A 182 11.45 -0.10 -32.89
C PRO A 182 12.14 -0.72 -34.11
N ASP A 183 13.49 -0.66 -34.20
CA ASP A 183 14.25 -1.11 -35.37
C ASP A 183 15.04 -2.39 -35.04
N LEU A 184 14.35 -3.52 -35.03
CA LEU A 184 14.93 -4.85 -35.32
C LEU A 184 13.96 -5.63 -36.22
#